data_6dc3ac6af7941e4ce1718bce4bff1290
#
_entry.id   6dc3ac6af7941e4ce1718bce4bff1290
#
_cell.length_a   1.000
_cell.length_b   1.000
_cell.length_c   1.000
_cell.angle_alpha   90.00
_cell.angle_beta   90.00
_cell.angle_gamma   90.00
#
_symmetry.space_group_name_H-M   'P 1'
#
loop_
_entity.id
_entity.type
_entity.pdbx_description
1 polymer ?
#
loop_
_entity_poly.entity_id
_entity_poly.type
_entity_poly.pdbx_seq_one_letter_code
_entity_poly.pdbx_strand_id
1 'polypeptide(L)'
;AIYGFAGADANSYARLAELNGTSVEMPLSVCYRCGRRIVEEAEKIVPYIRPYERAHEGEVALGSLNDIEDGDWIICRNLRPLIEVYLWLLKNKIKSQVRGKDIGRSLVDLIDKTGARTVDQLDALLMKEADKLAQKLRNKGWNNPDASPKMDELFEKIEVIRALAVEASTIVELRDTIEGIFTDELKGILLMTIHKSKGLENDNVFFLAPELIPSRFATQPWQLEQELNLKYVAITRAKNSLIYVPLNQKDYDLCKPFSGRYSVQGSRRRTQ
;
A
#
# COMPACT_ATOMS: atom_id res chain seq x y z
N ALA A 1 1.16 -6.67 15.72
CA ALA A 1 1.98 -7.10 14.58
C ALA A 1 1.21 -6.92 13.27
N ILE A 2 1.88 -6.60 12.16
CA ILE A 2 1.25 -6.47 10.82
C ILE A 2 1.86 -7.44 9.80
N TYR A 3 2.77 -8.32 10.23
CA TYR A 3 3.48 -9.28 9.38
C TYR A 3 3.15 -10.74 9.73
N GLY A 4 1.93 -11.02 10.19
CA GLY A 4 1.50 -12.38 10.49
C GLY A 4 1.51 -13.29 9.26
N PHE A 5 1.25 -12.75 8.06
CA PHE A 5 1.39 -13.47 6.80
C PHE A 5 2.84 -13.95 6.53
N ALA A 6 3.85 -13.25 7.11
CA ALA A 6 5.26 -13.62 7.05
C ALA A 6 5.71 -14.42 8.28
N GLY A 7 4.79 -14.94 9.09
CA GLY A 7 5.08 -15.75 10.27
C GLY A 7 5.36 -14.96 11.56
N ALA A 8 5.10 -13.66 11.59
CA ALA A 8 5.20 -12.89 12.84
C ALA A 8 4.10 -13.32 13.82
N ASP A 9 4.50 -13.75 15.01
CA ASP A 9 3.59 -14.15 16.07
C ASP A 9 3.07 -12.91 16.84
N ALA A 10 1.76 -12.72 16.86
CA ALA A 10 1.11 -11.64 17.63
C ALA A 10 1.37 -11.78 19.15
N ASN A 11 1.56 -13.01 19.63
CA ASN A 11 1.77 -13.33 21.03
C ASN A 11 3.26 -13.37 21.43
N SER A 12 4.19 -13.04 20.53
CA SER A 12 5.64 -13.11 20.83
C SER A 12 6.05 -12.31 22.06
N TYR A 13 5.41 -11.15 22.28
CA TYR A 13 5.65 -10.32 23.45
C TYR A 13 5.22 -11.02 24.76
N ALA A 14 3.99 -11.55 24.81
CA ALA A 14 3.48 -12.25 25.98
C ALA A 14 4.35 -13.47 26.33
N ARG A 15 4.77 -14.25 25.30
CA ARG A 15 5.68 -15.40 25.51
C ARG A 15 7.04 -14.97 26.03
N LEU A 16 7.60 -13.87 25.56
CA LEU A 16 8.87 -13.36 26.07
C LEU A 16 8.74 -12.87 27.53
N ALA A 17 7.61 -12.23 27.87
CA ALA A 17 7.32 -11.81 29.23
C ALA A 17 7.21 -13.02 30.19
N GLU A 18 6.53 -14.08 29.78
CA GLU A 18 6.42 -15.33 30.53
C GLU A 18 7.78 -16.02 30.74
N LEU A 19 8.61 -16.05 29.69
CA LEU A 19 9.95 -16.68 29.78
C LEU A 19 10.91 -15.94 30.71
N ASN A 20 10.79 -14.62 30.82
CA ASN A 20 11.70 -13.81 31.63
C ASN A 20 11.27 -13.64 33.09
N GLY A 21 10.06 -14.06 33.50
CA GLY A 21 9.55 -14.12 34.86
C GLY A 21 9.44 -12.80 35.65
N THR A 22 10.19 -11.76 35.25
CA THR A 22 10.21 -10.41 35.85
C THR A 22 10.32 -9.37 34.77
N SER A 23 9.26 -9.18 33.98
CA SER A 23 9.22 -8.11 32.97
C SER A 23 8.34 -6.96 33.46
N VAL A 24 8.79 -5.72 33.24
CA VAL A 24 8.01 -4.51 33.45
C VAL A 24 7.49 -4.04 32.10
N GLU A 25 6.17 -3.94 31.96
CA GLU A 25 5.54 -3.42 30.77
C GLU A 25 5.55 -1.89 30.81
N MET A 26 6.21 -1.28 29.81
CA MET A 26 6.28 0.17 29.65
C MET A 26 5.74 0.56 28.27
N PRO A 27 4.45 0.91 28.18
CA PRO A 27 3.85 1.29 26.91
C PRO A 27 4.36 2.66 26.43
N LEU A 28 4.64 2.77 25.13
CA LEU A 28 4.92 4.05 24.47
C LEU A 28 3.58 4.71 24.12
N SER A 29 3.06 5.52 25.02
CA SER A 29 1.71 6.10 24.90
C SER A 29 1.69 7.51 24.30
N VAL A 30 2.84 8.20 24.18
CA VAL A 30 2.92 9.57 23.64
C VAL A 30 3.47 9.55 22.22
N CYS A 31 2.71 10.11 21.28
CA CYS A 31 3.13 10.29 19.90
C CYS A 31 3.72 11.67 19.69
N TYR A 32 5.04 11.73 19.39
CA TYR A 32 5.78 12.96 19.12
C TYR A 32 5.82 13.32 17.63
N ARG A 33 5.36 12.43 16.75
CA ARG A 33 5.49 12.54 15.30
C ARG A 33 4.35 13.31 14.67
N CYS A 34 3.13 12.93 14.99
CA CYS A 34 1.94 13.33 14.27
C CYS A 34 1.26 14.52 14.93
N GLY A 35 0.60 15.35 14.11
CA GLY A 35 -0.30 16.37 14.60
C GLY A 35 -1.44 15.81 15.45
N ARG A 36 -2.00 16.63 16.32
CA ARG A 36 -3.03 16.25 17.32
C ARG A 36 -4.19 15.51 16.69
N ARG A 37 -4.79 16.04 15.63
CA ARG A 37 -5.95 15.43 14.96
C ARG A 37 -5.64 14.05 14.38
N ILE A 38 -4.41 13.84 13.90
CA ILE A 38 -3.99 12.55 13.36
C ILE A 38 -3.85 11.52 14.49
N VAL A 39 -3.36 11.94 15.66
CA VAL A 39 -3.28 11.05 16.83
C VAL A 39 -4.67 10.73 17.37
N GLU A 40 -5.60 11.69 17.41
CA GLU A 40 -7.00 11.47 17.77
C GLU A 40 -7.70 10.49 16.83
N GLU A 41 -7.36 10.52 15.52
CA GLU A 41 -7.84 9.53 14.55
C GLU A 41 -7.25 8.14 14.85
N ALA A 42 -5.97 8.06 15.18
CA ALA A 42 -5.29 6.82 15.55
C ALA A 42 -5.76 6.24 16.90
N GLU A 43 -6.17 7.10 17.83
CA GLU A 43 -6.71 6.73 19.15
C GLU A 43 -7.99 5.88 19.02
N LYS A 44 -8.78 6.06 17.97
CA LYS A 44 -9.96 5.23 17.70
C LYS A 44 -9.61 3.75 17.52
N ILE A 45 -8.35 3.45 17.20
CA ILE A 45 -7.84 2.08 17.02
C ILE A 45 -6.99 1.65 18.23
N VAL A 46 -6.16 2.56 18.73
CA VAL A 46 -5.24 2.32 19.85
C VAL A 46 -5.57 3.30 20.99
N PRO A 47 -6.49 2.94 21.91
CA PRO A 47 -7.10 3.90 22.86
C PRO A 47 -6.15 4.53 23.88
N TYR A 48 -4.94 4.02 24.02
CA TYR A 48 -3.95 4.51 24.99
C TYR A 48 -2.91 5.46 24.40
N ILE A 49 -2.92 5.68 23.06
CA ILE A 49 -2.01 6.67 22.45
C ILE A 49 -2.53 8.09 22.70
N ARG A 50 -1.62 9.01 22.94
CA ARG A 50 -1.93 10.43 23.16
C ARG A 50 -1.00 11.30 22.33
N PRO A 51 -1.47 12.47 21.88
CA PRO A 51 -0.59 13.45 21.24
C PRO A 51 0.38 14.04 22.29
N TYR A 52 1.57 14.40 21.82
CA TYR A 52 2.48 15.22 22.62
C TYR A 52 1.80 16.56 22.97
N GLU A 53 2.02 17.08 24.18
CA GLU A 53 1.34 18.31 24.68
C GLU A 53 1.50 19.51 23.74
N ARG A 54 2.69 19.65 23.12
CA ARG A 54 3.02 20.71 22.18
C ARG A 54 2.92 20.27 20.71
N ALA A 55 2.21 19.20 20.42
CA ALA A 55 1.96 18.78 19.06
C ALA A 55 1.18 19.88 18.32
N HIS A 56 1.57 20.15 17.08
CA HIS A 56 0.78 21.03 16.19
C HIS A 56 -0.59 20.38 15.91
N GLU A 57 -1.54 21.15 15.40
CA GLU A 57 -2.92 20.70 15.24
C GLU A 57 -3.02 19.51 14.25
N GLY A 58 -2.36 19.62 13.08
CA GLY A 58 -2.48 18.65 11.99
C GLY A 58 -3.83 18.69 11.32
N GLU A 59 -4.01 17.87 10.29
CA GLU A 59 -5.24 17.78 9.53
C GLU A 59 -5.64 16.32 9.28
N VAL A 60 -6.95 16.04 9.37
CA VAL A 60 -7.57 14.80 8.89
C VAL A 60 -8.79 15.19 8.09
N ALA A 61 -8.79 14.89 6.79
CA ALA A 61 -9.83 15.30 5.87
C ALA A 61 -10.18 14.19 4.86
N LEU A 62 -11.35 14.34 4.23
CA LEU A 62 -11.65 13.69 2.97
C LEU A 62 -11.16 14.60 1.84
N GLY A 63 -10.51 14.04 0.84
CA GLY A 63 -9.97 14.80 -0.27
C GLY A 63 -9.92 14.02 -1.56
N SER A 64 -9.26 14.60 -2.55
CA SER A 64 -9.14 14.09 -3.91
C SER A 64 -7.66 13.98 -4.29
N LEU A 65 -7.32 13.05 -5.18
CA LEU A 65 -5.99 12.99 -5.78
C LEU A 65 -5.67 14.22 -6.65
N ASN A 66 -6.67 15.04 -6.98
CA ASN A 66 -6.44 16.30 -7.67
C ASN A 66 -5.68 17.32 -6.82
N ASP A 67 -5.67 17.15 -5.50
CA ASP A 67 -5.01 18.04 -4.55
C ASP A 67 -3.57 17.61 -4.23
N ILE A 68 -3.06 16.54 -4.88
CA ILE A 68 -1.72 16.00 -4.63
C ILE A 68 -0.63 16.95 -5.13
N GLU A 69 0.42 17.09 -4.35
CA GLU A 69 1.59 17.92 -4.66
C GLU A 69 2.88 17.09 -4.68
N ASP A 70 3.95 17.69 -5.20
CA ASP A 70 5.27 17.04 -5.23
C ASP A 70 5.79 16.80 -3.81
N GLY A 71 6.23 15.58 -3.55
CA GLY A 71 6.68 15.14 -2.23
C GLY A 71 5.59 14.47 -1.38
N ASP A 72 4.33 14.49 -1.79
CA ASP A 72 3.25 13.81 -1.10
C ASP A 72 3.32 12.29 -1.30
N TRP A 73 2.76 11.57 -0.35
CA TRP A 73 2.67 10.12 -0.42
C TRP A 73 1.24 9.63 -0.61
N ILE A 74 1.10 8.61 -1.46
CA ILE A 74 -0.15 7.87 -1.62
C ILE A 74 0.08 6.47 -1.06
N ILE A 75 -0.68 6.11 -0.04
CA ILE A 75 -0.60 4.78 0.56
C ILE A 75 -1.93 4.04 0.38
N CYS A 76 -1.85 2.73 0.14
CA CYS A 76 -3.01 1.87 0.01
C CYS A 76 -2.76 0.50 0.64
N ARG A 77 -3.84 -0.21 1.01
CA ARG A 77 -3.76 -1.60 1.46
C ARG A 77 -3.24 -2.51 0.36
N ASN A 78 -3.73 -2.33 -0.86
CA ASN A 78 -3.46 -3.14 -2.03
C ASN A 78 -2.61 -2.38 -3.06
N LEU A 79 -1.87 -3.14 -3.86
CA LEU A 79 -0.99 -2.58 -4.89
C LEU A 79 -1.75 -2.14 -6.14
N ARG A 80 -2.81 -2.87 -6.55
CA ARG A 80 -3.55 -2.57 -7.78
C ARG A 80 -4.07 -1.13 -7.86
N PRO A 81 -4.77 -0.58 -6.83
CA PRO A 81 -5.22 0.82 -6.89
C PRO A 81 -4.05 1.81 -7.03
N LEU A 82 -2.89 1.52 -6.42
CA LEU A 82 -1.70 2.35 -6.56
C LEU A 82 -1.18 2.37 -8.00
N ILE A 83 -1.19 1.23 -8.69
CA ILE A 83 -0.79 1.15 -10.10
C ILE A 83 -1.76 1.92 -11.01
N GLU A 84 -3.06 1.82 -10.77
CA GLU A 84 -4.07 2.59 -11.50
C GLU A 84 -3.84 4.10 -11.34
N VAL A 85 -3.57 4.56 -10.12
CA VAL A 85 -3.20 5.96 -9.83
C VAL A 85 -1.88 6.33 -10.49
N TYR A 86 -0.86 5.48 -10.41
CA TYR A 86 0.42 5.71 -11.09
C TYR A 86 0.23 5.94 -12.60
N LEU A 87 -0.53 5.07 -13.27
CA LEU A 87 -0.81 5.20 -14.71
C LEU A 87 -1.59 6.49 -15.02
N TRP A 88 -2.53 6.87 -14.16
CA TRP A 88 -3.25 8.12 -14.29
C TRP A 88 -2.32 9.34 -14.12
N LEU A 89 -1.45 9.35 -13.12
CA LEU A 89 -0.43 10.40 -12.93
C LEU A 89 0.50 10.48 -14.14
N LEU A 90 0.94 9.33 -14.67
CA LEU A 90 1.79 9.25 -15.85
C LEU A 90 1.11 9.86 -17.09
N LYS A 91 -0.16 9.51 -17.36
CA LYS A 91 -0.97 10.09 -18.46
C LYS A 91 -1.11 11.61 -18.33
N ASN A 92 -1.16 12.13 -17.12
CA ASN A 92 -1.20 13.56 -16.84
C ASN A 92 0.20 14.21 -16.76
N LYS A 93 1.27 13.48 -17.11
CA LYS A 93 2.68 13.94 -17.08
C LYS A 93 3.16 14.36 -15.70
N ILE A 94 2.59 13.78 -14.64
CA ILE A 94 2.97 14.02 -13.26
C ILE A 94 3.98 12.95 -12.86
N LYS A 95 5.18 13.40 -12.48
CA LYS A 95 6.26 12.50 -12.09
C LYS A 95 5.96 11.84 -10.77
N SER A 96 5.88 10.53 -10.77
CA SER A 96 5.60 9.71 -9.60
C SER A 96 6.36 8.40 -9.67
N GLN A 97 6.47 7.69 -8.55
CA GLN A 97 7.16 6.41 -8.45
C GLN A 97 6.43 5.48 -7.51
N VAL A 98 6.55 4.17 -7.73
CA VAL A 98 6.01 3.14 -6.84
C VAL A 98 7.14 2.52 -6.04
N ARG A 99 7.03 2.54 -4.69
CA ARG A 99 8.03 1.97 -3.82
C ARG A 99 7.95 0.45 -3.76
N GLY A 100 9.10 -0.22 -3.91
CA GLY A 100 9.25 -1.65 -3.71
C GLY A 100 9.85 -2.38 -4.90
N LYS A 101 11.16 -2.25 -5.13
CA LYS A 101 11.89 -3.01 -6.16
C LYS A 101 11.69 -4.51 -6.05
N ASP A 102 11.57 -5.04 -4.84
CA ASP A 102 11.27 -6.46 -4.59
C ASP A 102 9.88 -6.87 -5.10
N ILE A 103 8.90 -5.95 -5.05
CA ILE A 103 7.57 -6.17 -5.64
C ILE A 103 7.71 -6.27 -7.15
N GLY A 104 8.36 -5.29 -7.79
CA GLY A 104 8.61 -5.30 -9.23
C GLY A 104 9.29 -6.59 -9.68
N ARG A 105 10.35 -7.01 -9.01
CA ARG A 105 11.03 -8.29 -9.28
C ARG A 105 10.07 -9.48 -9.16
N SER A 106 9.25 -9.52 -8.13
CA SER A 106 8.29 -10.63 -7.93
C SER A 106 7.21 -10.71 -9.02
N LEU A 107 6.86 -9.58 -9.65
CA LEU A 107 5.97 -9.54 -10.82
C LEU A 107 6.69 -10.07 -12.06
N VAL A 108 7.92 -9.64 -12.30
CA VAL A 108 8.77 -10.14 -13.40
C VAL A 108 9.01 -11.65 -13.26
N ASP A 109 9.38 -12.12 -12.05
CA ASP A 109 9.56 -13.55 -11.77
C ASP A 109 8.30 -14.37 -12.07
N LEU A 110 7.11 -13.82 -11.76
CA LEU A 110 5.86 -14.48 -12.06
C LEU A 110 5.60 -14.54 -13.58
N ILE A 111 5.88 -13.48 -14.33
CA ILE A 111 5.79 -13.46 -15.80
C ILE A 111 6.73 -14.51 -16.38
N ASP A 112 7.99 -14.51 -15.97
CA ASP A 112 9.01 -15.44 -16.47
C ASP A 112 8.65 -16.90 -16.19
N LYS A 113 8.11 -17.18 -15.00
CA LYS A 113 7.63 -18.50 -14.60
C LYS A 113 6.52 -19.02 -15.52
N THR A 114 5.70 -18.17 -16.11
CA THR A 114 4.65 -18.58 -17.04
C THR A 114 5.21 -19.09 -18.37
N GLY A 115 6.38 -18.64 -18.78
CA GLY A 115 6.97 -18.90 -20.09
C GLY A 115 6.21 -18.27 -21.26
N ALA A 116 5.41 -17.23 -21.01
CA ALA A 116 4.65 -16.52 -22.02
C ALA A 116 5.59 -15.88 -23.05
N ARG A 117 5.27 -16.04 -24.34
CA ARG A 117 6.01 -15.43 -25.45
C ARG A 117 5.35 -14.17 -25.99
N THR A 118 4.06 -14.03 -25.78
CA THR A 118 3.26 -12.86 -26.17
C THR A 118 2.38 -12.40 -25.02
N VAL A 119 1.97 -11.12 -25.04
CA VAL A 119 1.08 -10.55 -24.03
C VAL A 119 -0.29 -11.24 -24.07
N ASP A 120 -0.80 -11.61 -25.24
CA ASP A 120 -2.09 -12.31 -25.39
C ASP A 120 -2.14 -13.67 -24.68
N GLN A 121 -1.00 -14.37 -24.61
CA GLN A 121 -0.90 -15.67 -23.94
C GLN A 121 -0.77 -15.53 -22.42
N LEU A 122 -0.35 -14.37 -21.95
CA LEU A 122 0.09 -14.17 -20.57
C LEU A 122 -1.06 -14.41 -19.58
N ASP A 123 -2.25 -13.87 -19.83
CA ASP A 123 -3.38 -14.00 -18.94
C ASP A 123 -3.78 -15.46 -18.69
N ALA A 124 -3.93 -16.25 -19.75
CA ALA A 124 -4.26 -17.66 -19.64
C ALA A 124 -3.19 -18.46 -18.89
N LEU A 125 -1.92 -18.10 -19.05
CA LEU A 125 -0.81 -18.75 -18.36
C LEU A 125 -0.71 -18.33 -16.89
N LEU A 126 -1.01 -17.09 -16.55
CA LEU A 126 -1.11 -16.62 -15.17
C LEU A 126 -2.24 -17.35 -14.42
N MET A 127 -3.39 -17.54 -15.07
CA MET A 127 -4.48 -18.31 -14.48
C MET A 127 -4.11 -19.80 -14.26
N LYS A 128 -3.33 -20.39 -15.15
CA LYS A 128 -2.76 -21.75 -14.91
C LYS A 128 -1.84 -21.80 -13.69
N GLU A 129 -1.08 -20.75 -13.41
CA GLU A 129 -0.28 -20.68 -12.18
C GLU A 129 -1.17 -20.59 -10.93
N ALA A 130 -2.29 -19.86 -11.01
CA ALA A 130 -3.28 -19.82 -9.93
C ALA A 130 -3.91 -21.20 -9.69
N ASP A 131 -4.30 -21.91 -10.76
CA ASP A 131 -4.83 -23.29 -10.67
C ASP A 131 -3.83 -24.27 -10.03
N LYS A 132 -2.55 -24.18 -10.41
CA LYS A 132 -1.47 -24.99 -9.81
C LYS A 132 -1.32 -24.71 -8.31
N LEU A 133 -1.40 -23.45 -7.90
CA LEU A 133 -1.34 -23.08 -6.49
C LEU A 133 -2.57 -23.60 -5.73
N ALA A 134 -3.78 -23.43 -6.30
CA ALA A 134 -5.02 -23.93 -5.72
C ALA A 134 -4.96 -25.46 -5.51
N GLN A 135 -4.48 -26.22 -6.52
CA GLN A 135 -4.30 -27.66 -6.40
C GLN A 135 -3.29 -28.04 -5.31
N LYS A 136 -2.17 -27.31 -5.23
CA LYS A 136 -1.16 -27.52 -4.18
C LYS A 136 -1.72 -27.24 -2.79
N LEU A 137 -2.58 -26.25 -2.63
CA LEU A 137 -3.24 -25.94 -1.37
C LEU A 137 -4.26 -27.03 -0.99
N ARG A 138 -5.07 -27.53 -1.95
CA ARG A 138 -5.98 -28.66 -1.72
C ARG A 138 -5.22 -29.91 -1.24
N ASN A 139 -4.09 -30.22 -1.87
CA ASN A 139 -3.25 -31.35 -1.48
C ASN A 139 -2.65 -31.18 -0.06
N LYS A 140 -2.59 -29.94 0.47
CA LYS A 140 -2.18 -29.62 1.84
C LYS A 140 -3.36 -29.53 2.82
N GLY A 141 -4.56 -29.93 2.42
CA GLY A 141 -5.75 -29.99 3.27
C GLY A 141 -6.58 -28.68 3.34
N TRP A 142 -6.35 -27.73 2.43
CA TRP A 142 -7.19 -26.54 2.35
C TRP A 142 -8.51 -26.86 1.63
N ASN A 143 -9.63 -26.82 2.36
CA ASN A 143 -10.97 -27.05 1.78
C ASN A 143 -11.37 -25.90 0.83
N ASN A 144 -10.96 -24.68 1.12
CA ASN A 144 -11.17 -23.51 0.28
C ASN A 144 -9.83 -22.80 -0.01
N PRO A 145 -9.11 -23.19 -1.09
CA PRO A 145 -7.85 -22.59 -1.47
C PRO A 145 -7.93 -21.07 -1.72
N ASP A 146 -9.05 -20.60 -2.26
CA ASP A 146 -9.26 -19.19 -2.62
C ASP A 146 -9.30 -18.27 -1.39
N ALA A 147 -9.60 -18.81 -0.21
CA ALA A 147 -9.51 -18.09 1.06
C ALA A 147 -8.07 -18.06 1.63
N SER A 148 -7.09 -18.61 0.93
CA SER A 148 -5.70 -18.60 1.37
C SER A 148 -5.04 -17.25 1.12
N PRO A 149 -4.30 -16.68 2.10
CA PRO A 149 -3.50 -15.47 1.89
C PRO A 149 -2.52 -15.56 0.71
N LYS A 150 -2.06 -16.77 0.38
CA LYS A 150 -1.18 -17.00 -0.79
C LYS A 150 -1.91 -16.87 -2.12
N MET A 151 -3.18 -17.26 -2.16
CA MET A 151 -4.00 -17.04 -3.36
C MET A 151 -4.32 -15.57 -3.52
N ASP A 152 -4.64 -14.86 -2.44
CA ASP A 152 -4.87 -13.42 -2.45
C ASP A 152 -3.65 -12.67 -2.99
N GLU A 153 -2.45 -12.95 -2.46
CA GLU A 153 -1.19 -12.38 -2.95
C GLU A 153 -0.95 -12.67 -4.44
N LEU A 154 -1.23 -13.89 -4.88
CA LEU A 154 -1.05 -14.26 -6.29
C LEU A 154 -2.04 -13.51 -7.19
N PHE A 155 -3.31 -13.44 -6.80
CA PHE A 155 -4.32 -12.71 -7.57
C PHE A 155 -4.02 -11.22 -7.61
N GLU A 156 -3.56 -10.62 -6.51
CA GLU A 156 -3.12 -9.21 -6.52
C GLU A 156 -2.01 -8.97 -7.54
N LYS A 157 -1.00 -9.86 -7.60
CA LYS A 157 0.06 -9.79 -8.62
C LYS A 157 -0.47 -9.92 -10.03
N ILE A 158 -1.38 -10.87 -10.26
CA ILE A 158 -2.02 -11.08 -11.57
C ILE A 158 -2.77 -9.83 -12.02
N GLU A 159 -3.56 -9.23 -11.13
CA GLU A 159 -4.32 -8.01 -11.44
C GLU A 159 -3.40 -6.81 -11.76
N VAL A 160 -2.27 -6.67 -11.07
CA VAL A 160 -1.27 -5.66 -11.38
C VAL A 160 -0.63 -5.90 -12.74
N ILE A 161 -0.24 -7.15 -13.04
CA ILE A 161 0.34 -7.51 -14.35
C ILE A 161 -0.68 -7.22 -15.46
N ARG A 162 -1.95 -7.57 -15.27
CA ARG A 162 -3.04 -7.26 -16.22
C ARG A 162 -3.15 -5.76 -16.48
N ALA A 163 -3.15 -4.94 -15.43
CA ALA A 163 -3.26 -3.49 -15.57
C ALA A 163 -2.09 -2.89 -16.38
N LEU A 164 -0.87 -3.40 -16.17
CA LEU A 164 0.32 -2.94 -16.88
C LEU A 164 0.43 -3.53 -18.30
N ALA A 165 -0.09 -4.73 -18.52
CA ALA A 165 -0.07 -5.41 -19.82
C ALA A 165 -0.93 -4.70 -20.88
N VAL A 166 -1.94 -3.92 -20.48
CA VAL A 166 -2.76 -3.13 -21.41
C VAL A 166 -1.94 -2.13 -22.25
N GLU A 167 -0.88 -1.57 -21.66
CA GLU A 167 -0.03 -0.55 -22.28
C GLU A 167 1.21 -1.17 -22.99
N ALA A 168 1.40 -2.49 -22.90
CA ALA A 168 2.59 -3.17 -23.44
C ALA A 168 2.26 -4.00 -24.68
N SER A 169 3.10 -3.88 -25.72
CA SER A 169 2.97 -4.65 -26.98
C SER A 169 3.72 -5.99 -26.91
N THR A 170 4.72 -6.10 -26.05
CA THR A 170 5.57 -7.30 -25.93
C THR A 170 5.84 -7.62 -24.44
N ILE A 171 6.21 -8.89 -24.18
CA ILE A 171 6.65 -9.31 -22.84
C ILE A 171 7.89 -8.55 -22.38
N VAL A 172 8.81 -8.25 -23.30
CA VAL A 172 10.03 -7.49 -22.96
C VAL A 172 9.66 -6.07 -22.52
N GLU A 173 8.82 -5.38 -23.30
CA GLU A 173 8.33 -4.04 -22.94
C GLU A 173 7.59 -4.02 -21.61
N LEU A 174 6.75 -5.04 -21.33
CA LEU A 174 6.06 -5.18 -20.05
C LEU A 174 7.05 -5.30 -18.88
N ARG A 175 8.10 -6.11 -19.04
CA ARG A 175 9.14 -6.29 -18.01
C ARG A 175 9.91 -4.99 -17.76
N ASP A 176 10.35 -4.34 -18.83
CA ASP A 176 11.08 -3.06 -18.75
C ASP A 176 10.22 -1.98 -18.09
N THR A 177 8.92 -1.96 -18.40
CA THR A 177 7.94 -1.07 -17.76
C THR A 177 7.84 -1.36 -16.27
N ILE A 178 7.68 -2.63 -15.87
CA ILE A 178 7.60 -3.01 -14.44
C ILE A 178 8.89 -2.59 -13.73
N GLU A 179 10.06 -2.88 -14.28
CA GLU A 179 11.35 -2.53 -13.67
C GLU A 179 11.54 -1.00 -13.55
N GLY A 180 11.01 -0.24 -14.50
CA GLY A 180 11.07 1.23 -14.50
C GLY A 180 10.14 1.91 -13.51
N ILE A 181 9.00 1.30 -13.19
CA ILE A 181 7.99 1.85 -12.27
C ILE A 181 8.46 1.76 -10.81
N PHE A 182 9.05 0.62 -10.43
CA PHE A 182 9.35 0.31 -9.04
C PHE A 182 10.72 0.82 -8.60
N THR A 183 10.75 1.57 -7.51
CA THR A 183 11.98 2.14 -6.93
C THR A 183 12.02 1.95 -5.42
N ASP A 184 13.19 2.15 -4.82
CA ASP A 184 13.36 2.31 -3.38
C ASP A 184 13.76 3.74 -2.99
N GLU A 185 13.83 4.66 -3.95
CA GLU A 185 14.08 6.08 -3.69
C GLU A 185 12.85 6.75 -3.04
N LEU A 186 13.10 7.76 -2.21
CA LEU A 186 12.06 8.54 -1.52
C LEU A 186 12.06 9.96 -2.09
N LYS A 187 11.58 10.13 -3.33
CA LYS A 187 11.55 11.42 -4.01
C LYS A 187 10.26 11.61 -4.81
N GLY A 188 9.77 12.83 -4.84
CA GLY A 188 8.57 13.19 -5.57
C GLY A 188 7.30 12.58 -4.98
N ILE A 189 6.24 12.46 -5.77
CA ILE A 189 5.04 11.73 -5.39
C ILE A 189 5.37 10.24 -5.31
N LEU A 190 5.20 9.68 -4.12
CA LEU A 190 5.56 8.30 -3.86
C LEU A 190 4.33 7.45 -3.52
N LEU A 191 4.10 6.42 -4.30
CA LEU A 191 3.03 5.45 -4.10
C LEU A 191 3.60 4.21 -3.41
N MET A 192 2.95 3.71 -2.36
CA MET A 192 3.40 2.50 -1.68
C MET A 192 2.29 1.79 -0.93
N THR A 193 2.42 0.49 -0.74
CA THR A 193 1.53 -0.23 0.17
C THR A 193 1.79 0.18 1.61
N ILE A 194 0.76 0.10 2.47
CA ILE A 194 0.89 0.42 3.90
C ILE A 194 2.01 -0.43 4.54
N HIS A 195 2.18 -1.68 4.11
CA HIS A 195 3.26 -2.54 4.59
C HIS A 195 4.64 -1.95 4.29
N LYS A 196 4.83 -1.38 3.09
CA LYS A 196 6.09 -0.76 2.67
C LYS A 196 6.33 0.61 3.30
N SER A 197 5.29 1.26 3.82
CA SER A 197 5.40 2.53 4.53
C SER A 197 5.83 2.38 6.00
N LYS A 198 5.82 1.14 6.55
CA LYS A 198 6.21 0.91 7.95
C LYS A 198 7.66 1.36 8.19
N GLY A 199 7.84 2.13 9.26
CA GLY A 199 9.14 2.73 9.60
C GLY A 199 9.45 4.05 8.91
N LEU A 200 8.61 4.47 7.96
CA LEU A 200 8.73 5.74 7.25
C LEU A 200 7.67 6.73 7.72
N GLU A 201 7.78 7.98 7.30
CA GLU A 201 6.82 9.05 7.59
C GLU A 201 6.93 10.16 6.55
N ASN A 202 5.85 10.90 6.33
CA ASN A 202 5.80 12.05 5.44
C ASN A 202 4.93 13.15 6.03
N ASP A 203 5.11 14.36 5.54
CA ASP A 203 4.28 15.48 5.98
C ASP A 203 2.83 15.30 5.57
N ASN A 204 2.57 14.99 4.30
CA ASN A 204 1.23 14.77 3.78
C ASN A 204 1.08 13.36 3.22
N VAL A 205 0.02 12.68 3.63
CA VAL A 205 -0.26 11.30 3.22
C VAL A 205 -1.69 11.19 2.75
N PHE A 206 -1.87 10.75 1.52
CA PHE A 206 -3.14 10.37 0.93
C PHE A 206 -3.38 8.88 1.18
N PHE A 207 -4.38 8.57 1.99
CA PHE A 207 -4.77 7.19 2.27
C PHE A 207 -5.84 6.77 1.27
N LEU A 208 -5.40 6.14 0.19
CA LEU A 208 -6.23 5.66 -0.91
C LEU A 208 -7.01 4.41 -0.49
N ALA A 209 -8.29 4.39 -0.82
CA ALA A 209 -9.18 3.25 -0.63
C ALA A 209 -9.18 2.69 0.82
N PRO A 210 -9.45 3.52 1.83
CA PRO A 210 -9.45 3.08 3.24
C PRO A 210 -10.45 1.94 3.51
N GLU A 211 -11.47 1.80 2.68
CA GLU A 211 -12.48 0.73 2.73
C GLU A 211 -11.94 -0.67 2.38
N LEU A 212 -10.73 -0.76 1.81
CA LEU A 212 -10.06 -2.04 1.60
C LEU A 212 -9.49 -2.63 2.90
N ILE A 213 -9.63 -1.92 4.02
CA ILE A 213 -9.30 -2.42 5.36
C ILE A 213 -10.58 -2.56 6.18
N PRO A 214 -10.88 -3.75 6.71
CA PRO A 214 -10.07 -4.97 6.65
C PRO A 214 -10.14 -5.67 5.28
N SER A 215 -9.10 -6.45 4.95
CA SER A 215 -9.12 -7.34 3.80
C SER A 215 -10.32 -8.29 3.88
N ARG A 216 -11.01 -8.52 2.75
CA ARG A 216 -12.11 -9.49 2.66
C ARG A 216 -11.73 -10.93 3.06
N PHE A 217 -10.43 -11.23 3.09
CA PHE A 217 -9.88 -12.52 3.49
C PHE A 217 -9.52 -12.59 4.98
N ALA A 218 -9.62 -11.48 5.71
CA ALA A 218 -9.40 -11.44 7.15
C ALA A 218 -10.66 -11.92 7.87
N THR A 219 -10.79 -13.23 8.03
CA THR A 219 -11.96 -13.89 8.66
C THR A 219 -11.72 -14.32 10.10
N GLN A 220 -10.45 -14.48 10.50
CA GLN A 220 -10.08 -14.88 11.85
C GLN A 220 -9.85 -13.65 12.74
N PRO A 221 -10.13 -13.73 14.05
CA PRO A 221 -9.96 -12.62 14.97
C PRO A 221 -8.55 -12.00 14.91
N TRP A 222 -7.50 -12.81 14.88
CA TRP A 222 -6.12 -12.34 14.78
C TRP A 222 -5.81 -11.63 13.46
N GLN A 223 -6.48 -12.03 12.35
CA GLN A 223 -6.34 -11.35 11.05
C GLN A 223 -7.00 -9.97 11.10
N LEU A 224 -8.21 -9.87 11.67
CA LEU A 224 -8.90 -8.60 11.85
C LEU A 224 -8.09 -7.63 12.74
N GLU A 225 -7.49 -8.13 13.81
CA GLU A 225 -6.59 -7.34 14.66
C GLU A 225 -5.38 -6.83 13.85
N GLN A 226 -4.79 -7.66 13.00
CA GLN A 226 -3.69 -7.23 12.13
C GLN A 226 -4.11 -6.17 11.12
N GLU A 227 -5.29 -6.27 10.55
CA GLU A 227 -5.84 -5.25 9.64
C GLU A 227 -6.09 -3.93 10.38
N LEU A 228 -6.59 -3.96 11.63
CA LEU A 228 -6.70 -2.75 12.47
C LEU A 228 -5.33 -2.15 12.76
N ASN A 229 -4.34 -2.97 13.11
CA ASN A 229 -2.96 -2.52 13.29
C ASN A 229 -2.37 -1.93 12.01
N LEU A 230 -2.72 -2.48 10.85
CA LEU A 230 -2.32 -1.95 9.55
C LEU A 230 -2.94 -0.58 9.29
N LYS A 231 -4.23 -0.40 9.62
CA LYS A 231 -4.91 0.89 9.55
C LYS A 231 -4.26 1.93 10.47
N TYR A 232 -3.91 1.55 11.70
CA TYR A 232 -3.16 2.39 12.62
C TYR A 232 -1.80 2.81 12.03
N VAL A 233 -1.08 1.87 11.40
CA VAL A 233 0.17 2.19 10.71
C VAL A 233 -0.08 3.20 9.60
N ALA A 234 -1.11 3.04 8.77
CA ALA A 234 -1.44 3.96 7.69
C ALA A 234 -1.66 5.39 8.22
N ILE A 235 -2.50 5.56 9.22
CA ILE A 235 -2.81 6.85 9.84
C ILE A 235 -1.54 7.53 10.36
N THR A 236 -0.71 6.78 11.07
CA THR A 236 0.51 7.33 11.71
C THR A 236 1.69 7.51 10.76
N ARG A 237 1.48 7.39 9.45
CA ARG A 237 2.51 7.78 8.44
C ARG A 237 2.52 9.28 8.20
N ALA A 238 1.37 9.94 8.36
CA ALA A 238 1.24 11.38 8.21
C ALA A 238 1.76 12.12 9.45
N LYS A 239 2.53 13.19 9.21
CA LYS A 239 2.92 14.12 10.27
C LYS A 239 1.95 15.30 10.35
N ASN A 240 1.63 15.93 9.22
CA ASN A 240 0.87 17.16 9.14
C ASN A 240 -0.55 16.96 8.59
N SER A 241 -0.70 16.23 7.47
CA SER A 241 -2.00 16.03 6.83
C SER A 241 -2.23 14.58 6.45
N LEU A 242 -3.37 14.03 6.89
CA LEU A 242 -3.90 12.74 6.50
C LEU A 242 -5.15 12.96 5.66
N ILE A 243 -5.09 12.65 4.38
CA ILE A 243 -6.19 12.82 3.43
C ILE A 243 -6.74 11.45 3.05
N TYR A 244 -7.98 11.16 3.41
CA TYR A 244 -8.67 9.96 2.98
C TYR A 244 -9.21 10.13 1.56
N VAL A 245 -8.95 9.17 0.68
CA VAL A 245 -9.41 9.14 -0.70
C VAL A 245 -10.14 7.82 -0.98
N PRO A 246 -11.45 7.73 -0.70
CA PRO A 246 -12.26 6.53 -0.97
C PRO A 246 -12.39 6.27 -2.47
N LEU A 247 -12.43 4.99 -2.89
CA LEU A 247 -12.59 4.60 -4.31
C LEU A 247 -13.94 5.03 -4.92
N ASN A 248 -14.97 5.15 -4.08
CA ASN A 248 -16.34 5.43 -4.55
C ASN A 248 -16.63 6.93 -4.68
N GLN A 249 -15.68 7.80 -4.40
CA GLN A 249 -15.91 9.23 -4.54
C GLN A 249 -16.01 9.59 -6.01
N LYS A 250 -17.08 10.35 -6.36
CA LYS A 250 -17.29 10.88 -7.71
C LYS A 250 -16.13 11.75 -8.22
N ASP A 251 -15.30 12.23 -7.29
CA ASP A 251 -14.11 13.04 -7.58
C ASP A 251 -12.87 12.22 -7.94
N TYR A 252 -12.93 10.91 -7.74
CA TYR A 252 -11.90 9.96 -8.12
C TYR A 252 -12.25 9.32 -9.48
N ASP A 253 -12.08 10.07 -10.54
CA ASP A 253 -12.29 9.60 -11.90
C ASP A 253 -10.94 9.55 -12.64
N LEU A 254 -10.35 8.35 -12.68
CA LEU A 254 -9.11 8.09 -13.42
C LEU A 254 -9.20 8.41 -14.91
N CYS A 255 -10.43 8.58 -15.44
CA CYS A 255 -10.68 8.94 -16.83
C CYS A 255 -10.68 10.46 -17.07
N LYS A 256 -10.79 11.27 -16.02
CA LYS A 256 -10.76 12.74 -16.15
C LYS A 256 -9.34 13.29 -16.18
N PRO A 257 -9.10 14.35 -16.95
CA PRO A 257 -7.83 15.07 -16.88
C PRO A 257 -7.59 15.60 -15.46
N PHE A 258 -6.35 15.58 -15.03
CA PHE A 258 -5.94 16.16 -13.77
C PHE A 258 -6.24 17.67 -13.77
N SER A 259 -7.04 18.13 -12.82
CA SER A 259 -7.43 19.54 -12.67
C SER A 259 -6.73 20.26 -11.52
N GLY A 260 -5.82 19.55 -10.81
CA GLY A 260 -5.09 20.08 -9.66
C GLY A 260 -4.04 21.14 -10.01
N ARG A 261 -3.46 21.76 -8.98
CA ARG A 261 -2.51 22.87 -9.06
C ARG A 261 -1.14 22.54 -9.66
N TYR A 262 -0.96 21.37 -10.23
CA TYR A 262 0.24 21.03 -10.99
C TYR A 262 0.28 21.84 -12.29
N SER A 263 0.52 23.15 -12.17
CA SER A 263 1.07 23.90 -13.29
C SER A 263 2.50 23.41 -13.47
N VAL A 264 2.84 22.97 -14.67
CA VAL A 264 4.23 22.79 -15.11
C VAL A 264 4.92 24.16 -15.01
N GLN A 265 5.32 24.55 -13.81
CA GLN A 265 6.18 25.70 -13.62
C GLN A 265 7.61 25.24 -13.88
N GLY A 266 7.99 25.38 -15.16
CA GLY A 266 9.35 25.65 -15.47
C GLY A 266 9.85 26.80 -14.58
N SER A 267 10.92 26.52 -13.84
CA SER A 267 11.86 27.47 -13.25
C SER A 267 11.29 28.83 -12.83
N ARG A 268 10.81 28.98 -11.61
CA ARG A 268 10.95 30.25 -10.94
C ARG A 268 12.35 30.34 -10.33
N ARG A 269 13.24 31.03 -11.05
CA ARG A 269 14.46 31.61 -10.49
C ARG A 269 14.04 32.40 -9.24
N ARG A 270 14.57 32.00 -8.08
CA ARG A 270 14.63 32.86 -6.93
C ARG A 270 15.53 34.05 -7.33
N THR A 271 14.96 35.19 -7.52
CA THR A 271 15.66 36.48 -7.45
C THR A 271 15.38 37.06 -6.08
N GLN A 272 16.46 37.14 -5.31
CA GLN A 272 16.80 38.00 -4.17
C GLN A 272 15.70 38.28 -3.13
#